data_0d4b7a745f25847961a07936f28dc230
#
_entry.id   0d4b7a745f25847961a07936f28dc230
#
_cell.length_a   1.000
_cell.length_b   1.000
_cell.length_c   1.000
_cell.angle_alpha   90.00
_cell.angle_beta   90.00
_cell.angle_gamma   90.00
#
_symmetry.space_group_name_H-M   'P 1'
#
loop_
_entity.id
_entity.type
_entity.pdbx_description
1 polymer ?
#
loop_
_entity_poly.entity_id
_entity_poly.type
_entity_poly.pdbx_seq_one_letter_code
_entity_poly.pdbx_strand_id
1 'polypeptide(L)'
;MYVVVHNIDGLCLRKHQAALSVLASSPRIHFLASVDHIEAPLIWDTSSITKFNWIWHDLTTFEPYTVETSYENLSTETKEIGPRGVLHVLASLTENAKGVFRVLAEFQIAESIMDTKQSAEMPYNSYFTMCRDQFLVSSETTFRSQLTEFRDHKVIQSRHTPDGTEFVFIPLPSSTLETILESM
;
A
#
# COMPACT_ATOMS: atom_id res chain seq x y z
N MET A 1 39.41 -12.63 7.68
CA MET A 1 38.34 -12.14 6.79
C MET A 1 37.32 -11.41 7.64
N TYR A 2 36.83 -10.25 7.18
CA TYR A 2 35.76 -9.53 7.88
C TYR A 2 34.45 -9.73 7.12
N VAL A 3 33.40 -10.05 7.84
CA VAL A 3 32.04 -10.20 7.31
C VAL A 3 31.17 -9.21 8.06
N VAL A 4 30.48 -8.34 7.31
CA VAL A 4 29.56 -7.33 7.84
C VAL A 4 28.17 -7.70 7.37
N VAL A 5 27.23 -7.81 8.32
CA VAL A 5 25.83 -8.12 8.05
C VAL A 5 24.98 -7.00 8.64
N HIS A 6 24.28 -6.27 7.78
CA HIS A 6 23.31 -5.29 8.24
C HIS A 6 21.98 -5.97 8.53
N ASN A 7 21.34 -5.56 9.64
CA ASN A 7 20.02 -6.03 10.06
C ASN A 7 19.95 -7.57 10.12
N ILE A 8 20.78 -8.19 10.97
CA ILE A 8 20.85 -9.64 11.11
C ILE A 8 19.53 -10.27 11.60
N ASP A 9 18.70 -9.50 12.30
CA ASP A 9 17.38 -9.86 12.81
C ASP A 9 16.27 -9.74 11.74
N GLY A 10 16.60 -9.26 10.54
CA GLY A 10 15.68 -9.13 9.41
C GLY A 10 15.02 -10.45 9.00
N LEU A 11 13.78 -10.37 8.51
CA LEU A 11 12.94 -11.54 8.17
C LEU A 11 13.62 -12.53 7.23
N CYS A 12 14.42 -12.03 6.27
CA CYS A 12 15.12 -12.87 5.30
C CYS A 12 16.22 -13.73 5.95
N LEU A 13 16.85 -13.23 7.03
CA LEU A 13 17.96 -13.92 7.68
C LEU A 13 17.54 -14.81 8.86
N ARG A 14 16.30 -14.70 9.34
CA ARG A 14 15.82 -15.50 10.50
C ARG A 14 16.01 -17.00 10.33
N LYS A 15 15.80 -17.53 9.11
CA LYS A 15 15.95 -18.97 8.81
C LYS A 15 17.41 -19.42 8.73
N HIS A 16 18.34 -18.49 8.62
CA HIS A 16 19.75 -18.78 8.36
C HIS A 16 20.66 -18.53 9.58
N GLN A 17 20.09 -18.22 10.75
CA GLN A 17 20.83 -17.88 11.97
C GLN A 17 21.81 -19.00 12.40
N ALA A 18 21.40 -20.25 12.30
CA ALA A 18 22.24 -21.38 12.62
C ALA A 18 23.49 -21.47 11.72
N ALA A 19 23.36 -21.23 10.42
CA ALA A 19 24.45 -21.20 9.48
C ALA A 19 25.40 -20.03 9.75
N LEU A 20 24.86 -18.86 10.03
CA LEU A 20 25.62 -17.64 10.38
C LEU A 20 26.40 -17.84 11.69
N SER A 21 25.84 -18.51 12.69
CA SER A 21 26.50 -18.79 13.95
C SER A 21 27.71 -19.73 13.78
N VAL A 22 27.60 -20.71 12.89
CA VAL A 22 28.74 -21.59 12.53
C VAL A 22 29.85 -20.83 11.80
N LEU A 23 29.46 -19.91 10.90
CA LEU A 23 30.41 -19.06 10.21
C LEU A 23 31.16 -18.15 11.20
N ALA A 24 30.42 -17.52 12.13
CA ALA A 24 30.96 -16.62 13.14
C ALA A 24 31.92 -17.34 14.12
N SER A 25 31.70 -18.63 14.38
CA SER A 25 32.57 -19.41 15.27
C SER A 25 33.94 -19.72 14.66
N SER A 26 34.18 -19.44 13.38
CA SER A 26 35.45 -19.69 12.72
C SER A 26 36.53 -18.70 13.19
N PRO A 27 37.71 -19.18 13.62
CA PRO A 27 38.76 -18.31 14.18
C PRO A 27 39.41 -17.34 13.18
N ARG A 28 39.13 -17.52 11.87
CA ARG A 28 39.68 -16.67 10.80
C ARG A 28 38.65 -15.65 10.29
N ILE A 29 37.43 -15.65 10.84
CA ILE A 29 36.36 -14.76 10.44
C ILE A 29 36.03 -13.82 11.59
N HIS A 30 36.07 -12.52 11.32
CA HIS A 30 35.62 -11.50 12.22
C HIS A 30 34.22 -11.06 11.73
N PHE A 31 33.23 -11.30 12.57
CA PHE A 31 31.81 -11.08 12.20
C PHE A 31 31.30 -9.83 12.89
N LEU A 32 30.79 -8.87 12.10
CA LEU A 32 30.13 -7.66 12.58
C LEU A 32 28.70 -7.70 12.10
N ALA A 33 27.76 -7.39 13.00
CA ALA A 33 26.37 -7.33 12.62
C ALA A 33 25.68 -6.12 13.25
N SER A 34 24.78 -5.49 12.53
CA SER A 34 23.82 -4.53 13.11
C SER A 34 22.52 -5.23 13.47
N VAL A 35 21.87 -4.71 14.50
CA VAL A 35 20.57 -5.15 15.04
C VAL A 35 19.69 -3.94 15.19
N ASP A 36 18.49 -4.01 14.67
CA ASP A 36 17.53 -2.91 14.71
C ASP A 36 16.42 -3.15 15.73
N HIS A 37 16.02 -4.39 15.95
CA HIS A 37 14.91 -4.72 16.84
C HIS A 37 15.38 -4.98 18.26
N ILE A 38 14.73 -4.36 19.25
CA ILE A 38 15.09 -4.49 20.67
C ILE A 38 15.03 -5.94 21.18
N GLU A 39 14.13 -6.75 20.63
CA GLU A 39 13.96 -8.16 20.99
C GLU A 39 14.77 -9.14 20.13
N ALA A 40 15.71 -8.63 19.31
CA ALA A 40 16.55 -9.49 18.46
C ALA A 40 17.29 -10.60 19.23
N PRO A 41 17.75 -10.42 20.47
CA PRO A 41 18.37 -11.51 21.24
C PRO A 41 17.49 -12.75 21.41
N LEU A 42 16.16 -12.62 21.32
CA LEU A 42 15.22 -13.74 21.44
C LEU A 42 15.18 -14.65 20.19
N ILE A 43 15.80 -14.22 19.09
CA ILE A 43 15.87 -15.02 17.86
C ILE A 43 16.86 -16.18 18.00
N TRP A 44 17.86 -16.02 18.85
CA TRP A 44 18.94 -16.99 19.01
C TRP A 44 18.71 -17.94 20.20
N ASP A 45 18.91 -19.21 19.93
CA ASP A 45 19.01 -20.22 20.98
C ASP A 45 20.37 -20.14 21.71
N THR A 46 20.49 -20.78 22.86
CA THR A 46 21.69 -20.78 23.66
C THR A 46 22.93 -21.27 22.88
N SER A 47 22.73 -22.22 21.96
CA SER A 47 23.80 -22.72 21.10
C SER A 47 24.31 -21.66 20.13
N SER A 48 23.41 -20.95 19.49
CA SER A 48 23.73 -19.86 18.54
C SER A 48 24.44 -18.71 19.25
N ILE A 49 23.93 -18.29 20.42
CA ILE A 49 24.51 -17.22 21.23
C ILE A 49 25.97 -17.57 21.60
N THR A 50 26.21 -18.80 22.04
CA THR A 50 27.55 -19.25 22.39
C THR A 50 28.51 -19.25 21.20
N LYS A 51 28.01 -19.62 20.00
CA LYS A 51 28.83 -19.64 18.78
C LYS A 51 29.12 -18.24 18.26
N PHE A 52 28.14 -17.34 18.30
CA PHE A 52 28.34 -15.95 17.91
C PHE A 52 29.31 -15.23 18.85
N ASN A 53 29.20 -15.48 20.15
CA ASN A 53 30.01 -14.83 21.19
C ASN A 53 30.02 -13.31 21.05
N TRP A 54 28.84 -12.68 21.02
CA TRP A 54 28.65 -11.27 20.74
C TRP A 54 29.28 -10.36 21.79
N ILE A 55 29.96 -9.34 21.30
CA ILE A 55 30.29 -8.14 22.08
C ILE A 55 29.29 -7.05 21.63
N TRP A 56 28.48 -6.59 22.56
CA TRP A 56 27.44 -5.62 22.29
C TRP A 56 27.94 -4.19 22.41
N HIS A 57 27.62 -3.38 21.40
CA HIS A 57 27.84 -1.95 21.40
C HIS A 57 26.51 -1.27 21.13
N ASP A 58 26.06 -0.40 22.03
CA ASP A 58 24.90 0.45 21.80
C ASP A 58 25.32 1.66 20.95
N LEU A 59 24.73 1.79 19.77
CA LEU A 59 24.97 2.85 18.81
C LEU A 59 23.70 3.64 18.53
N THR A 60 22.74 3.62 19.43
CA THR A 60 21.46 4.31 19.28
C THR A 60 21.68 5.82 19.17
N THR A 61 21.28 6.40 18.04
CA THR A 61 21.47 7.84 17.77
C THR A 61 20.21 8.67 18.04
N PHE A 62 19.04 8.03 18.15
CA PHE A 62 17.71 8.65 18.19
C PHE A 62 17.41 9.55 16.96
N GLU A 63 18.17 9.39 15.89
CA GLU A 63 17.89 10.05 14.62
C GLU A 63 16.64 9.43 13.96
N PRO A 64 15.78 10.24 13.33
CA PRO A 64 14.62 9.71 12.60
C PRO A 64 15.05 8.91 11.38
N TYR A 65 14.39 7.78 11.13
CA TYR A 65 14.64 6.90 9.96
C TYR A 65 14.14 7.52 8.65
N THR A 66 14.61 8.72 8.31
CA THR A 66 14.13 9.45 7.13
C THR A 66 14.64 8.85 5.82
N VAL A 67 15.88 8.36 5.80
CA VAL A 67 16.49 7.75 4.62
C VAL A 67 15.97 6.33 4.42
N GLU A 68 15.92 5.54 5.49
CA GLU A 68 15.46 4.14 5.47
C GLU A 68 13.98 4.03 5.09
N THR A 69 13.14 4.95 5.56
CA THR A 69 11.70 4.98 5.26
C THR A 69 11.39 5.76 3.98
N SER A 70 12.35 6.44 3.37
CA SER A 70 12.13 7.16 2.11
C SER A 70 11.66 6.26 0.97
N TYR A 71 12.07 4.99 0.96
CA TYR A 71 11.62 3.98 0.00
C TYR A 71 10.22 3.46 0.30
N GLU A 72 9.81 3.47 1.57
CA GLU A 72 8.43 3.14 1.97
C GLU A 72 7.47 4.28 1.64
N ASN A 73 7.94 5.53 1.65
CA ASN A 73 7.16 6.70 1.28
C ASN A 73 6.75 6.71 -0.19
N LEU A 74 7.45 6.00 -1.08
CA LEU A 74 6.96 5.71 -2.43
C LEU A 74 5.66 4.88 -2.43
N SER A 75 5.34 4.22 -1.29
CA SER A 75 4.09 3.46 -1.08
C SER A 75 3.12 4.17 -0.12
N THR A 76 3.58 5.18 0.64
CA THR A 76 2.81 5.79 1.76
C THR A 76 2.58 7.28 1.62
N GLU A 77 3.23 8.00 0.68
CA GLU A 77 2.93 9.42 0.43
C GLU A 77 1.56 9.65 -0.19
N THR A 78 0.96 8.62 -0.74
CA THR A 78 -0.48 8.58 -0.92
C THR A 78 -1.03 7.50 -0.01
N LYS A 79 -1.79 7.87 1.01
CA LYS A 79 -2.77 6.99 1.66
C LYS A 79 -3.81 6.49 0.63
N GLU A 80 -3.51 6.59 -0.61
CA GLU A 80 -4.23 6.18 -1.80
C GLU A 80 -3.71 4.80 -2.21
N ILE A 81 -4.62 3.91 -2.43
CA ILE A 81 -4.30 2.57 -2.91
C ILE A 81 -3.66 2.74 -4.29
N GLY A 82 -2.43 2.24 -4.47
CA GLY A 82 -1.78 2.26 -5.79
C GLY A 82 -2.57 1.45 -6.82
N PRO A 83 -2.28 1.60 -8.13
CA PRO A 83 -3.04 0.96 -9.22
C PRO A 83 -3.25 -0.55 -9.03
N ARG A 84 -2.23 -1.25 -8.54
CA ARG A 84 -2.30 -2.70 -8.26
C ARG A 84 -3.26 -3.03 -7.11
N GLY A 85 -3.32 -2.18 -6.10
CA GLY A 85 -4.26 -2.34 -4.99
C GLY A 85 -5.70 -2.17 -5.45
N VAL A 86 -5.96 -1.18 -6.29
CA VAL A 86 -7.30 -0.97 -6.89
C VAL A 86 -7.71 -2.17 -7.73
N LEU A 87 -6.83 -2.69 -8.58
CA LEU A 87 -7.11 -3.89 -9.39
C LEU A 87 -7.42 -5.12 -8.51
N HIS A 88 -6.69 -5.30 -7.41
CA HIS A 88 -6.94 -6.41 -6.50
C HIS A 88 -8.30 -6.28 -5.80
N VAL A 89 -8.68 -5.06 -5.38
CA VAL A 89 -10.01 -4.79 -4.83
C VAL A 89 -11.09 -5.06 -5.87
N LEU A 90 -10.95 -4.51 -7.08
CA LEU A 90 -11.92 -4.71 -8.17
C LEU A 90 -12.08 -6.18 -8.54
N ALA A 91 -10.99 -6.97 -8.54
CA ALA A 91 -11.05 -8.41 -8.82
C ALA A 91 -11.88 -9.19 -7.80
N SER A 92 -12.01 -8.70 -6.57
CA SER A 92 -12.82 -9.32 -5.52
C SER A 92 -14.30 -8.92 -5.55
N LEU A 93 -14.64 -7.88 -6.32
CA LEU A 93 -16.00 -7.33 -6.37
C LEU A 93 -16.87 -7.98 -7.46
N THR A 94 -18.19 -7.76 -7.32
CA THR A 94 -19.17 -8.23 -8.30
C THR A 94 -19.06 -7.45 -9.61
N GLU A 95 -19.50 -8.05 -10.72
CA GLU A 95 -19.49 -7.40 -12.04
C GLU A 95 -20.27 -6.08 -12.06
N ASN A 96 -21.39 -6.02 -11.32
CA ASN A 96 -22.15 -4.77 -11.20
C ASN A 96 -21.35 -3.68 -10.48
N ALA A 97 -20.62 -4.02 -9.42
CA ALA A 97 -19.76 -3.07 -8.73
C ALA A 97 -18.61 -2.59 -9.63
N LYS A 98 -18.00 -3.49 -10.40
CA LYS A 98 -17.02 -3.10 -11.43
C LYS A 98 -17.62 -2.14 -12.46
N GLY A 99 -18.84 -2.39 -12.89
CA GLY A 99 -19.57 -1.49 -13.78
C GLY A 99 -19.77 -0.10 -13.18
N VAL A 100 -20.15 -0.03 -11.91
CA VAL A 100 -20.28 1.24 -11.17
C VAL A 100 -18.94 1.99 -11.15
N PHE A 101 -17.84 1.33 -10.82
CA PHE A 101 -16.51 1.94 -10.89
C PHE A 101 -16.17 2.44 -12.30
N ARG A 102 -16.45 1.64 -13.33
CA ARG A 102 -16.18 1.99 -14.74
C ARG A 102 -16.88 3.28 -15.17
N VAL A 103 -18.16 3.47 -14.82
CA VAL A 103 -18.90 4.69 -15.14
C VAL A 103 -18.20 5.93 -14.61
N LEU A 104 -17.71 5.89 -13.37
CA LEU A 104 -17.00 7.03 -12.77
C LEU A 104 -15.64 7.26 -13.42
N ALA A 105 -14.90 6.19 -13.70
CA ALA A 105 -13.59 6.27 -14.33
C ALA A 105 -13.67 6.82 -15.77
N GLU A 106 -14.63 6.35 -16.57
CA GLU A 106 -14.87 6.86 -17.93
C GLU A 106 -15.27 8.33 -17.92
N PHE A 107 -16.11 8.75 -16.97
CA PHE A 107 -16.46 10.15 -16.83
C PHE A 107 -15.24 11.01 -16.50
N GLN A 108 -14.41 10.58 -15.53
CA GLN A 108 -13.21 11.35 -15.16
C GLN A 108 -12.19 11.45 -16.30
N ILE A 109 -12.03 10.38 -17.07
CA ILE A 109 -11.15 10.38 -18.27
C ILE A 109 -11.71 11.37 -19.31
N ALA A 110 -13.01 11.33 -19.61
CA ALA A 110 -13.64 12.23 -20.57
C ALA A 110 -13.49 13.70 -20.18
N GLU A 111 -13.73 14.04 -18.90
CA GLU A 111 -13.55 15.39 -18.39
C GLU A 111 -12.09 15.84 -18.36
N SER A 112 -11.16 14.94 -18.05
CA SER A 112 -9.72 15.26 -18.03
C SER A 112 -9.17 15.65 -19.42
N ILE A 113 -9.82 15.22 -20.48
CA ILE A 113 -9.49 15.60 -21.87
C ILE A 113 -9.95 17.04 -22.15
N MET A 114 -11.04 17.46 -21.51
CA MET A 114 -11.67 18.78 -21.75
C MET A 114 -11.05 19.89 -20.88
N ASP A 115 -10.61 19.58 -19.64
CA ASP A 115 -10.11 20.59 -18.69
C ASP A 115 -8.82 20.11 -17.99
N THR A 116 -7.71 20.76 -18.28
CA THR A 116 -6.34 20.33 -17.91
C THR A 116 -5.97 20.56 -16.44
N LYS A 117 -6.87 20.99 -15.55
CA LYS A 117 -6.46 21.53 -14.23
C LYS A 117 -7.20 21.03 -12.99
N GLN A 118 -8.26 20.24 -13.09
CA GLN A 118 -8.94 19.72 -11.89
C GLN A 118 -9.32 18.24 -12.10
N SER A 119 -9.16 17.44 -11.06
CA SER A 119 -9.73 16.09 -11.03
C SER A 119 -11.26 16.23 -11.20
N ALA A 120 -11.82 15.67 -12.25
CA ALA A 120 -13.23 15.73 -12.55
C ALA A 120 -14.02 15.03 -11.44
N GLU A 121 -14.84 15.80 -10.73
CA GLU A 121 -15.69 15.30 -9.65
C GLU A 121 -17.11 15.17 -10.17
N MET A 122 -17.75 14.01 -9.94
CA MET A 122 -19.13 13.78 -10.36
C MET A 122 -20.10 14.00 -9.20
N PRO A 123 -21.21 14.78 -9.38
CA PRO A 123 -22.26 14.87 -8.35
C PRO A 123 -22.91 13.50 -8.10
N TYR A 124 -23.13 13.16 -6.82
CA TYR A 124 -23.72 11.88 -6.40
C TYR A 124 -25.02 11.53 -7.16
N ASN A 125 -25.93 12.50 -7.32
CA ASN A 125 -27.21 12.27 -8.00
C ASN A 125 -27.04 11.94 -9.49
N SER A 126 -26.11 12.60 -10.17
CA SER A 126 -25.79 12.32 -11.58
C SER A 126 -25.17 10.93 -11.71
N TYR A 127 -24.26 10.58 -10.80
CA TYR A 127 -23.62 9.27 -10.78
C TYR A 127 -24.64 8.13 -10.55
N PHE A 128 -25.53 8.29 -9.58
CA PHE A 128 -26.60 7.32 -9.34
C PHE A 128 -27.51 7.16 -10.57
N THR A 129 -27.90 8.26 -11.21
CA THR A 129 -28.76 8.22 -12.40
C THR A 129 -28.08 7.48 -13.54
N MET A 130 -26.81 7.76 -13.82
CA MET A 130 -26.04 7.06 -14.87
C MET A 130 -25.91 5.56 -14.59
N CYS A 131 -25.61 5.17 -13.35
CA CYS A 131 -25.52 3.76 -12.97
C CYS A 131 -26.87 3.02 -13.06
N ARG A 132 -27.97 3.72 -12.75
CA ARG A 132 -29.33 3.16 -12.88
C ARG A 132 -29.73 3.00 -14.34
N ASP A 133 -29.43 3.97 -15.18
CA ASP A 133 -29.75 3.93 -16.60
C ASP A 133 -28.98 2.82 -17.35
N GLN A 134 -27.81 2.45 -16.84
CA GLN A 134 -27.02 1.30 -17.30
C GLN A 134 -27.42 -0.03 -16.61
N PHE A 135 -28.47 -0.05 -15.81
CA PHE A 135 -28.97 -1.23 -15.07
C PHE A 135 -27.96 -1.87 -14.11
N LEU A 136 -26.92 -1.11 -13.68
CA LEU A 136 -25.92 -1.60 -12.73
C LEU A 136 -26.43 -1.63 -11.29
N VAL A 137 -27.38 -0.76 -10.98
CA VAL A 137 -28.01 -0.66 -9.66
C VAL A 137 -29.52 -0.50 -9.77
N SER A 138 -30.24 -1.23 -8.92
CA SER A 138 -31.71 -1.20 -8.89
C SER A 138 -32.27 -0.21 -7.86
N SER A 139 -31.52 0.10 -6.81
CA SER A 139 -31.97 0.99 -5.73
C SER A 139 -30.83 1.85 -5.21
N GLU A 140 -31.20 3.00 -4.62
CA GLU A 140 -30.23 3.89 -3.98
C GLU A 140 -29.51 3.21 -2.80
N THR A 141 -30.19 2.34 -2.08
CA THR A 141 -29.61 1.60 -0.95
C THR A 141 -28.48 0.69 -1.42
N THR A 142 -28.68 -0.04 -2.52
CA THR A 142 -27.65 -0.89 -3.13
C THR A 142 -26.47 -0.06 -3.62
N PHE A 143 -26.74 1.10 -4.24
CA PHE A 143 -25.71 2.00 -4.70
C PHE A 143 -24.86 2.54 -3.53
N ARG A 144 -25.50 3.00 -2.45
CA ARG A 144 -24.79 3.46 -1.24
C ARG A 144 -23.94 2.37 -0.62
N SER A 145 -24.45 1.14 -0.56
CA SER A 145 -23.68 0.00 -0.04
C SER A 145 -22.40 -0.23 -0.85
N GLN A 146 -22.49 -0.23 -2.19
CA GLN A 146 -21.32 -0.37 -3.06
C GLN A 146 -20.33 0.79 -2.91
N LEU A 147 -20.82 2.04 -2.81
CA LEU A 147 -19.96 3.19 -2.57
C LEU A 147 -19.27 3.13 -1.20
N THR A 148 -19.92 2.61 -0.18
CA THR A 148 -19.33 2.42 1.14
C THR A 148 -18.15 1.44 1.04
N GLU A 149 -18.34 0.32 0.34
CA GLU A 149 -17.28 -0.65 0.11
C GLU A 149 -16.07 -0.05 -0.63
N PHE A 150 -16.33 0.75 -1.68
CA PHE A 150 -15.25 1.48 -2.37
C PHE A 150 -14.54 2.50 -1.48
N ARG A 151 -15.27 3.18 -0.57
CA ARG A 151 -14.68 4.15 0.37
C ARG A 151 -13.84 3.45 1.44
N ASP A 152 -14.31 2.34 1.98
CA ASP A 152 -13.60 1.53 2.98
C ASP A 152 -12.25 1.05 2.43
N HIS A 153 -12.23 0.70 1.15
CA HIS A 153 -11.01 0.38 0.42
C HIS A 153 -10.28 1.58 -0.17
N LYS A 154 -10.74 2.82 0.09
CA LYS A 154 -10.15 4.07 -0.43
C LYS A 154 -9.99 4.13 -1.95
N VAL A 155 -10.77 3.36 -2.67
CA VAL A 155 -10.81 3.36 -4.15
C VAL A 155 -11.50 4.61 -4.66
N ILE A 156 -12.53 5.07 -3.95
CA ILE A 156 -13.31 6.26 -4.26
C ILE A 156 -13.27 7.20 -3.04
N GLN A 157 -13.22 8.49 -3.30
CA GLN A 157 -13.36 9.53 -2.29
C GLN A 157 -14.59 10.40 -2.57
N SER A 158 -15.12 11.03 -1.53
CA SER A 158 -16.21 11.99 -1.67
C SER A 158 -15.88 13.30 -0.96
N ARG A 159 -16.36 14.38 -1.54
CA ARG A 159 -16.27 15.73 -0.99
C ARG A 159 -17.65 16.36 -0.92
N HIS A 160 -17.94 17.01 0.20
CA HIS A 160 -19.18 17.79 0.36
C HIS A 160 -18.88 19.26 0.11
N THR A 161 -19.71 19.87 -0.75
CA THR A 161 -19.67 21.30 -0.98
C THR A 161 -20.49 22.03 0.10
N PRO A 162 -20.23 23.32 0.40
CA PRO A 162 -21.03 24.10 1.35
C PRO A 162 -22.54 24.10 1.05
N ASP A 163 -22.92 23.91 -0.20
CA ASP A 163 -24.31 23.78 -0.66
C ASP A 163 -24.97 22.44 -0.33
N GLY A 164 -24.25 21.54 0.37
CA GLY A 164 -24.74 20.21 0.74
C GLY A 164 -24.67 19.16 -0.38
N THR A 165 -24.15 19.51 -1.56
CA THR A 165 -23.97 18.55 -2.66
C THR A 165 -22.77 17.68 -2.41
N GLU A 166 -22.95 16.36 -2.51
CA GLU A 166 -21.86 15.38 -2.43
C GLU A 166 -21.30 15.13 -3.83
N PHE A 167 -19.98 15.26 -3.97
CA PHE A 167 -19.21 14.93 -5.15
C PHE A 167 -18.37 13.68 -4.89
N VAL A 168 -18.25 12.84 -5.91
CA VAL A 168 -17.55 11.57 -5.84
C VAL A 168 -16.46 11.56 -6.91
N PHE A 169 -15.27 11.08 -6.57
CA PHE A 169 -14.14 10.98 -7.49
C PHE A 169 -13.18 9.83 -7.11
N ILE A 170 -12.40 9.38 -8.09
CA ILE A 170 -11.33 8.41 -7.90
C ILE A 170 -10.02 9.19 -7.76
N PRO A 171 -9.25 9.03 -6.69
CA PRO A 171 -8.02 9.78 -6.44
C PRO A 171 -6.83 9.19 -7.24
N LEU A 172 -7.01 8.95 -8.54
CA LEU A 172 -5.98 8.42 -9.43
C LEU A 172 -5.86 9.29 -10.68
N PRO A 173 -4.66 9.42 -11.26
CA PRO A 173 -4.47 10.12 -12.53
C PRO A 173 -5.16 9.38 -13.69
N SER A 174 -5.62 10.13 -14.69
CA SER A 174 -6.36 9.59 -15.85
C SER A 174 -5.60 8.49 -16.60
N SER A 175 -4.28 8.63 -16.76
CA SER A 175 -3.44 7.59 -17.38
C SER A 175 -3.47 6.25 -16.64
N THR A 176 -3.59 6.30 -15.33
CA THR A 176 -3.71 5.10 -14.50
C THR A 176 -5.11 4.49 -14.60
N LEU A 177 -6.15 5.33 -14.67
CA LEU A 177 -7.52 4.87 -14.86
C LEU A 177 -7.69 4.15 -16.20
N GLU A 178 -7.09 4.65 -17.28
CA GLU A 178 -7.06 3.98 -18.59
C GLU A 178 -6.46 2.58 -18.48
N THR A 179 -5.28 2.45 -17.84
CA THR A 179 -4.62 1.15 -17.65
C THR A 179 -5.47 0.17 -16.83
N ILE A 180 -6.17 0.67 -15.81
CA ILE A 180 -7.08 -0.15 -14.98
C ILE A 180 -8.28 -0.63 -15.81
N LEU A 181 -8.89 0.26 -16.60
CA LEU A 181 -10.03 -0.08 -17.46
C LEU A 181 -9.68 -1.11 -18.53
N GLU A 182 -8.47 -1.03 -19.12
CA GLU A 182 -7.98 -2.02 -20.10
C GLU A 182 -7.74 -3.40 -19.48
N SER A 183 -7.44 -3.45 -18.18
CA SER A 183 -7.14 -4.70 -17.45
C SER A 183 -8.35 -5.35 -16.79
N MET A 184 -9.51 -4.69 -16.79
CA MET A 184 -10.79 -5.19 -16.26
C MET A 184 -11.57 -6.00 -17.29
#